data_ddde297510d42a8af334ab83c4b60321
#
_entry.id   ddde297510d42a8af334ab83c4b60321
#
_cell.length_a   1.000
_cell.length_b   1.000
_cell.length_c   1.000
_cell.angle_alpha   90.00
_cell.angle_beta   90.00
_cell.angle_gamma   90.00
#
_symmetry.space_group_name_H-M   'P 1'
#
loop_
_entity.id
_entity.type
_entity.pdbx_description
1 polymer ?
#
loop_
_entity_poly.entity_id
_entity_poly.type
_entity_poly.pdbx_seq_one_letter_code
_entity_poly.pdbx_strand_id
1 'polypeptide(L)'
;MRAYPRWILYVSLIVALLLGLLPLPITVAPLRPFWIALVLAYWLIEDPDRVGLGFAFVVGLIADVVYGGLLGEQALRLVILAFIVQRFRARLRFFPLSQQALTLGALLLNDRIVSAGLHAALGEPTLPMAYWFAPLAAMFLWPPVFLVLDALRLGAWRRRR
;
A
#
# COMPACT_ATOMS: atom_id res chain seq x y z
N MET A 1 2.90 -22.60 -11.86
CA MET A 1 2.82 -21.14 -11.70
C MET A 1 1.65 -20.61 -12.52
N ARG A 2 0.61 -20.05 -11.87
CA ARG A 2 -0.59 -19.52 -12.57
C ARG A 2 -0.26 -18.13 -13.09
N ALA A 3 0.02 -18.00 -14.38
CA ALA A 3 0.39 -16.75 -15.02
C ALA A 3 -0.84 -15.88 -15.29
N TYR A 4 -1.08 -14.88 -14.46
CA TYR A 4 -2.00 -13.79 -14.78
C TYR A 4 -1.28 -12.75 -15.65
N PRO A 5 -2.01 -11.97 -16.47
CA PRO A 5 -1.40 -10.97 -17.34
C PRO A 5 -0.76 -9.84 -16.51
N ARG A 6 0.48 -9.51 -16.82
CA ARG A 6 1.31 -8.51 -16.08
C ARG A 6 0.65 -7.13 -16.01
N TRP A 7 -0.17 -6.78 -16.98
CA TRP A 7 -0.81 -5.46 -17.02
C TRP A 7 -1.72 -5.18 -15.82
N ILE A 8 -2.33 -6.23 -15.20
CA ILE A 8 -3.20 -6.06 -14.02
C ILE A 8 -2.41 -5.47 -12.85
N LEU A 9 -1.18 -5.94 -12.63
CA LEU A 9 -0.28 -5.40 -11.60
C LEU A 9 -0.04 -3.90 -11.83
N TYR A 10 0.37 -3.53 -13.04
CA TYR A 10 0.68 -2.13 -13.35
C TYR A 10 -0.56 -1.24 -13.31
N VAL A 11 -1.67 -1.69 -13.89
CA VAL A 11 -2.93 -0.92 -13.87
C VAL A 11 -3.44 -0.72 -12.44
N SER A 12 -3.38 -1.75 -11.58
CA SER A 12 -3.81 -1.62 -10.19
C SER A 12 -2.96 -0.62 -9.40
N LEU A 13 -1.66 -0.56 -9.65
CA LEU A 13 -0.77 0.44 -9.04
C LEU A 13 -1.03 1.85 -9.58
N ILE A 14 -1.27 2.01 -10.88
CA ILE A 14 -1.64 3.30 -11.47
C ILE A 14 -2.96 3.79 -10.87
N VAL A 15 -3.96 2.92 -10.77
CA VAL A 15 -5.24 3.27 -10.12
C VAL A 15 -5.03 3.67 -8.67
N ALA A 16 -4.18 2.95 -7.92
CA ALA A 16 -3.86 3.30 -6.54
C ALA A 16 -3.17 4.67 -6.41
N LEU A 17 -2.26 5.00 -7.34
CA LEU A 17 -1.64 6.33 -7.42
C LEU A 17 -2.68 7.43 -7.68
N LEU A 18 -3.57 7.20 -8.64
CA LEU A 18 -4.64 8.15 -8.97
C LEU A 18 -5.63 8.34 -7.82
N LEU A 19 -5.99 7.27 -7.11
CA LEU A 19 -6.82 7.35 -5.90
C LEU A 19 -6.14 8.18 -4.80
N GLY A 20 -4.81 8.11 -4.70
CA GLY A 20 -4.02 8.96 -3.81
C GLY A 20 -4.04 10.44 -4.18
N LEU A 21 -4.32 10.80 -5.43
CA LEU A 21 -4.43 12.20 -5.89
C LEU A 21 -5.83 12.79 -5.71
N LEU A 22 -6.85 11.98 -5.42
CA LEU A 22 -8.21 12.48 -5.28
C LEU A 22 -8.28 13.60 -4.23
N PRO A 23 -8.84 14.76 -4.58
CA PRO A 23 -9.03 15.86 -3.64
C PRO A 23 -10.12 15.47 -2.63
N LEU A 24 -9.72 15.16 -1.40
CA LEU A 24 -10.65 14.94 -0.30
C LEU A 24 -10.92 16.26 0.43
N PRO A 25 -12.15 16.46 0.94
CA PRO A 25 -12.45 17.59 1.82
C PRO A 25 -11.46 17.65 2.99
N ILE A 26 -11.12 18.86 3.44
CA ILE A 26 -10.11 19.11 4.50
C ILE A 26 -10.42 18.29 5.76
N THR A 27 -11.70 18.09 6.06
CA THR A 27 -12.16 17.32 7.23
C THR A 27 -11.79 15.84 7.21
N VAL A 28 -11.74 15.22 6.02
CA VAL A 28 -11.45 13.80 5.84
C VAL A 28 -10.08 13.52 5.20
N ALA A 29 -9.40 14.57 4.74
CA ALA A 29 -8.08 14.44 4.13
C ALA A 29 -7.05 13.70 5.02
N PRO A 30 -6.99 13.92 6.36
CA PRO A 30 -6.07 13.20 7.23
C PRO A 30 -6.37 11.71 7.33
N LEU A 31 -7.61 11.27 7.05
CA LEU A 31 -8.04 9.88 7.05
C LEU A 31 -7.72 9.16 5.73
N ARG A 32 -7.12 9.84 4.77
CA ARG A 32 -6.79 9.26 3.45
C ARG A 32 -5.98 7.98 3.62
N PRO A 33 -6.49 6.85 3.12
CA PRO A 33 -5.74 5.60 3.13
C PRO A 33 -4.53 5.70 2.22
N PHE A 34 -3.48 4.99 2.57
CA PHE A 34 -2.30 4.88 1.72
C PHE A 34 -2.55 3.82 0.64
N TRP A 35 -3.32 4.19 -0.40
CA TRP A 35 -3.79 3.29 -1.45
C TRP A 35 -2.70 2.47 -2.09
N ILE A 36 -1.57 3.12 -2.42
CA ILE A 36 -0.45 2.45 -3.07
C ILE A 36 0.18 1.39 -2.17
N ALA A 37 0.21 1.62 -0.85
CA ALA A 37 0.71 0.64 0.11
C ALA A 37 -0.22 -0.58 0.21
N LEU A 38 -1.54 -0.38 0.18
CA LEU A 38 -2.51 -1.48 0.19
C LEU A 38 -2.37 -2.37 -1.05
N VAL A 39 -2.34 -1.76 -2.24
CA VAL A 39 -2.21 -2.50 -3.50
C VAL A 39 -0.84 -3.18 -3.59
N LEU A 40 0.23 -2.50 -3.18
CA LEU A 40 1.58 -3.08 -3.15
C LEU A 40 1.65 -4.26 -2.18
N ALA A 41 1.06 -4.14 -0.98
CA ALA A 41 1.01 -5.22 0.00
C ALA A 41 0.31 -6.47 -0.55
N TYR A 42 -0.79 -6.31 -1.27
CA TYR A 42 -1.47 -7.41 -1.95
C TYR A 42 -0.52 -8.16 -2.88
N TRP A 43 0.18 -7.43 -3.76
CA TRP A 43 1.10 -8.04 -4.73
C TRP A 43 2.33 -8.66 -4.08
N LEU A 44 2.85 -8.07 -3.00
CA LEU A 44 3.94 -8.66 -2.22
C LEU A 44 3.56 -10.00 -1.58
N ILE A 45 2.30 -10.16 -1.17
CA ILE A 45 1.79 -11.42 -0.61
C ILE A 45 1.58 -12.45 -1.71
N GLU A 46 0.97 -12.04 -2.84
CA GLU A 46 0.51 -12.96 -3.89
C GLU A 46 1.55 -13.27 -4.96
N ASP A 47 2.43 -12.32 -5.30
CA ASP A 47 3.45 -12.48 -6.36
C ASP A 47 4.81 -11.88 -5.97
N PRO A 48 5.49 -12.46 -4.96
CA PRO A 48 6.77 -11.96 -4.48
C PRO A 48 7.91 -12.11 -5.48
N ASP A 49 7.76 -12.99 -6.47
CA ASP A 49 8.79 -13.21 -7.48
C ASP A 49 8.94 -12.00 -8.41
N ARG A 50 7.85 -11.23 -8.57
CA ARG A 50 7.83 -10.04 -9.42
C ARG A 50 7.89 -8.74 -8.62
N VAL A 51 7.32 -8.75 -7.42
CA VAL A 51 7.19 -7.57 -6.56
C VAL A 51 8.13 -7.73 -5.38
N GLY A 52 9.32 -7.15 -5.51
CA GLY A 52 10.37 -7.18 -4.49
C GLY A 52 10.66 -5.79 -3.91
N LEU A 53 11.71 -5.70 -3.10
CA LEU A 53 12.16 -4.43 -2.49
C LEU A 53 12.53 -3.39 -3.54
N GLY A 54 13.24 -3.79 -4.61
CA GLY A 54 13.60 -2.90 -5.71
C GLY A 54 12.38 -2.36 -6.46
N PHE A 55 11.37 -3.22 -6.67
CA PHE A 55 10.11 -2.80 -7.28
C PHE A 55 9.38 -1.79 -6.37
N ALA A 56 9.30 -2.04 -5.06
CA ALA A 56 8.71 -1.12 -4.09
C ALA A 56 9.44 0.24 -4.07
N PHE A 57 10.75 0.23 -4.18
CA PHE A 57 11.57 1.45 -4.26
C PHE A 57 11.23 2.28 -5.50
N VAL A 58 11.18 1.64 -6.68
CA VAL A 58 10.85 2.35 -7.94
C VAL A 58 9.42 2.90 -7.90
N VAL A 59 8.46 2.11 -7.43
CA VAL A 59 7.07 2.56 -7.26
C VAL A 59 6.99 3.74 -6.28
N GLY A 60 7.77 3.71 -5.20
CA GLY A 60 7.87 4.79 -4.23
C GLY A 60 8.44 6.08 -4.83
N LEU A 61 9.50 5.99 -5.63
CA LEU A 61 10.05 7.15 -6.34
C LEU A 61 9.04 7.77 -7.32
N ILE A 62 8.28 6.93 -8.03
CA ILE A 62 7.21 7.43 -8.90
C ILE A 62 6.15 8.15 -8.06
N ALA A 63 5.78 7.60 -6.91
CA ALA A 63 4.83 8.23 -6.00
C ALA A 63 5.34 9.56 -5.45
N ASP A 64 6.63 9.66 -5.12
CA ASP A 64 7.26 10.94 -4.68
C ASP A 64 7.11 12.02 -5.76
N VAL A 65 7.38 11.67 -7.00
CA VAL A 65 7.25 12.61 -8.14
C VAL A 65 5.79 13.01 -8.37
N VAL A 66 4.88 12.03 -8.31
CA VAL A 66 3.44 12.23 -8.58
C VAL A 66 2.78 13.07 -7.47
N TYR A 67 3.13 12.84 -6.21
CA TYR A 67 2.55 13.56 -5.07
C TYR A 67 3.25 14.88 -4.75
N GLY A 68 4.42 15.13 -5.36
CA GLY A 68 5.16 16.37 -5.15
C GLY A 68 5.71 16.53 -3.72
N GLY A 69 5.94 15.42 -3.03
CA GLY A 69 6.53 15.38 -1.68
C GLY A 69 8.06 15.41 -1.68
N LEU A 70 8.65 15.09 -0.53
CA LEU A 70 10.09 14.91 -0.40
C LEU A 70 10.52 13.69 -1.21
N LEU A 71 11.49 13.91 -2.12
CA LEU A 71 12.01 12.81 -2.93
C LEU A 71 12.65 11.74 -2.03
N GLY A 72 12.18 10.51 -2.13
CA GLY A 72 12.62 9.38 -1.33
C GLY A 72 11.74 9.07 -0.11
N GLU A 73 10.79 9.91 0.28
CA GLU A 73 9.90 9.67 1.41
C GLU A 73 9.01 8.44 1.15
N GLN A 74 8.27 8.45 0.03
CA GLN A 74 7.40 7.34 -0.33
C GLN A 74 8.22 6.08 -0.66
N ALA A 75 9.38 6.26 -1.31
CA ALA A 75 10.28 5.16 -1.60
C ALA A 75 10.75 4.47 -0.32
N LEU A 76 11.20 5.22 0.69
CA LEU A 76 11.61 4.67 1.99
C LEU A 76 10.45 3.92 2.68
N ARG A 77 9.29 4.55 2.75
CA ARG A 77 8.10 4.01 3.39
C ARG A 77 7.64 2.71 2.73
N LEU A 78 7.58 2.66 1.40
CA LEU A 78 7.18 1.46 0.66
C LEU A 78 8.23 0.35 0.73
N VAL A 79 9.52 0.66 0.80
CA VAL A 79 10.58 -0.33 0.99
C VAL A 79 10.50 -0.96 2.38
N ILE A 80 10.28 -0.15 3.43
CA ILE A 80 10.10 -0.67 4.79
C ILE A 80 8.87 -1.58 4.86
N LEU A 81 7.74 -1.15 4.31
CA LEU A 81 6.53 -1.96 4.21
C LEU A 81 6.80 -3.27 3.47
N ALA A 82 7.45 -3.21 2.31
CA ALA A 82 7.77 -4.38 1.50
C ALA A 82 8.69 -5.36 2.24
N PHE A 83 9.69 -4.85 2.95
CA PHE A 83 10.59 -5.66 3.75
C PHE A 83 9.83 -6.45 4.83
N ILE A 84 8.95 -5.77 5.58
CA ILE A 84 8.18 -6.41 6.65
C ILE A 84 7.19 -7.41 6.06
N VAL A 85 6.45 -7.05 5.01
CA VAL A 85 5.49 -7.95 4.37
C VAL A 85 6.18 -9.20 3.83
N GLN A 86 7.32 -9.07 3.16
CA GLN A 86 8.08 -10.21 2.64
C GLN A 86 8.59 -11.11 3.77
N ARG A 87 9.06 -10.52 4.87
CA ARG A 87 9.56 -11.27 6.04
C ARG A 87 8.49 -12.14 6.66
N PHE A 88 7.26 -11.64 6.72
CA PHE A 88 6.12 -12.33 7.34
C PHE A 88 5.15 -12.97 6.33
N ARG A 89 5.45 -12.91 5.04
CA ARG A 89 4.59 -13.38 3.96
C ARG A 89 4.05 -14.80 4.15
N ALA A 90 4.89 -15.73 4.58
CA ALA A 90 4.50 -17.12 4.79
C ALA A 90 3.35 -17.28 5.79
N ARG A 91 3.30 -16.40 6.80
CA ARG A 91 2.20 -16.34 7.77
C ARG A 91 1.00 -15.57 7.23
N LEU A 92 1.24 -14.39 6.63
CA LEU A 92 0.19 -13.51 6.10
C LEU A 92 -0.69 -14.21 5.08
N ARG A 93 -0.13 -15.03 4.22
CA ARG A 93 -0.86 -15.76 3.17
C ARG A 93 -1.90 -16.75 3.72
N PHE A 94 -1.65 -17.30 4.90
CA PHE A 94 -2.55 -18.27 5.55
C PHE A 94 -3.51 -17.63 6.54
N PHE A 95 -3.35 -16.35 6.83
CA PHE A 95 -4.24 -15.64 7.73
C PHE A 95 -5.61 -15.40 7.08
N PRO A 96 -6.71 -15.52 7.84
CA PRO A 96 -8.01 -15.03 7.39
C PRO A 96 -7.96 -13.52 7.14
N LEU A 97 -8.84 -13.02 6.26
CA LEU A 97 -8.85 -11.61 5.84
C LEU A 97 -8.91 -10.62 7.01
N SER A 98 -9.58 -10.97 8.09
CA SER A 98 -9.65 -10.15 9.32
C SER A 98 -8.28 -9.99 10.00
N GLN A 99 -7.50 -11.06 10.09
CA GLN A 99 -6.13 -11.01 10.64
C GLN A 99 -5.16 -10.31 9.70
N GLN A 100 -5.32 -10.50 8.39
CA GLN A 100 -4.57 -9.74 7.40
C GLN A 100 -4.84 -8.24 7.53
N ALA A 101 -6.13 -7.84 7.63
CA ALA A 101 -6.52 -6.45 7.81
C ALA A 101 -5.89 -5.83 9.08
N LEU A 102 -5.92 -6.56 10.20
CA LEU A 102 -5.29 -6.12 11.45
C LEU A 102 -3.77 -5.94 11.28
N THR A 103 -3.11 -6.90 10.64
CA THR A 103 -1.66 -6.83 10.39
C THR A 103 -1.32 -5.67 9.47
N LEU A 104 -2.10 -5.46 8.41
CA LEU A 104 -1.93 -4.31 7.52
C LEU A 104 -2.15 -2.99 8.25
N GLY A 105 -3.15 -2.91 9.12
CA GLY A 105 -3.37 -1.75 9.98
C GLY A 105 -2.16 -1.43 10.85
N ALA A 106 -1.58 -2.45 11.50
CA ALA A 106 -0.36 -2.30 12.29
C ALA A 106 0.84 -1.85 11.43
N LEU A 107 0.99 -2.40 10.22
CA LEU A 107 2.05 -1.99 9.28
C LEU A 107 1.89 -0.56 8.81
N LEU A 108 0.66 -0.13 8.54
CA LEU A 108 0.38 1.25 8.14
C LEU A 108 0.47 2.23 9.31
N LEU A 109 0.26 1.77 10.54
CA LEU A 109 0.57 2.56 11.74
C LEU A 109 2.09 2.76 11.86
N ASN A 110 2.88 1.70 11.65
CA ASN A 110 4.34 1.82 11.59
C ASN A 110 4.79 2.79 10.47
N ASP A 111 4.16 2.72 9.30
CA ASP A 111 4.39 3.67 8.21
C ASP A 111 4.13 5.14 8.65
N ARG A 112 3.06 5.38 9.40
CA ARG A 112 2.76 6.71 9.97
C ARG A 112 3.81 7.17 10.97
N ILE A 113 4.33 6.27 11.80
CA ILE A 113 5.41 6.57 12.75
C ILE A 113 6.69 6.96 12.00
N VAL A 114 7.04 6.22 10.95
CA VAL A 114 8.22 6.53 10.10
C VAL A 114 8.06 7.90 9.44
N SER A 115 6.90 8.18 8.83
CA SER A 115 6.63 9.48 8.22
C SER A 115 6.66 10.61 9.25
N ALA A 116 6.03 10.43 10.41
CA ALA A 116 6.06 11.43 11.49
C ALA A 116 7.48 11.69 12.00
N GLY A 117 8.30 10.65 12.13
CA GLY A 117 9.71 10.78 12.50
C GLY A 117 10.53 11.56 11.48
N LEU A 118 10.29 11.33 10.19
CA LEU A 118 10.95 12.04 9.11
C LEU A 118 10.58 13.54 9.13
N HIS A 119 9.28 13.86 9.23
CA HIS A 119 8.82 15.25 9.31
C HIS A 119 9.34 15.98 10.56
N ALA A 120 9.37 15.29 11.71
CA ALA A 120 9.96 15.83 12.93
C ALA A 120 11.46 16.13 12.79
N ALA A 121 12.21 15.24 12.12
CA ALA A 121 13.64 15.45 11.84
C ALA A 121 13.90 16.65 10.91
N LEU A 122 12.93 17.00 10.08
CA LEU A 122 12.97 18.16 9.19
C LEU A 122 12.46 19.45 9.84
N GLY A 123 12.03 19.39 11.11
CA GLY A 123 11.51 20.56 11.84
C GLY A 123 10.10 20.98 11.42
N GLU A 124 9.36 20.11 10.77
CA GLU A 124 7.97 20.39 10.38
C GLU A 124 7.00 20.32 11.58
N PRO A 125 5.87 21.06 11.52
CA PRO A 125 4.92 21.09 12.62
C PRO A 125 4.30 19.72 12.91
N THR A 126 3.86 19.52 14.14
CA THR A 126 3.22 18.27 14.58
C THR A 126 1.98 17.93 13.74
N LEU A 127 1.87 16.66 13.38
CA LEU A 127 0.76 16.15 12.57
C LEU A 127 -0.56 16.15 13.35
N PRO A 128 -1.68 16.46 12.71
CA PRO A 128 -2.99 16.50 13.39
C PRO A 128 -3.39 15.12 13.93
N MET A 129 -4.17 15.10 15.00
CA MET A 129 -4.61 13.84 15.64
C MET A 129 -5.34 12.92 14.65
N ALA A 130 -6.11 13.49 13.72
CA ALA A 130 -6.81 12.75 12.68
C ALA A 130 -5.88 11.92 11.76
N TYR A 131 -4.63 12.33 11.62
CA TYR A 131 -3.62 11.61 10.84
C TYR A 131 -3.40 10.18 11.34
N TRP A 132 -3.53 9.95 12.65
CA TRP A 132 -3.30 8.64 13.28
C TRP A 132 -4.45 7.65 13.08
N PHE A 133 -5.61 8.11 12.61
CA PHE A 133 -6.76 7.24 12.32
C PHE A 133 -6.76 6.65 10.90
N ALA A 134 -5.90 7.14 9.99
CA ALA A 134 -5.82 6.61 8.63
C ALA A 134 -5.51 5.09 8.54
N PRO A 135 -4.67 4.48 9.40
CA PRO A 135 -4.51 3.03 9.43
C PRO A 135 -5.79 2.26 9.72
N LEU A 136 -6.71 2.82 10.53
CA LEU A 136 -8.01 2.20 10.78
C LEU A 136 -8.88 2.20 9.52
N ALA A 137 -8.92 3.31 8.78
CA ALA A 137 -9.60 3.36 7.48
C ALA A 137 -9.03 2.31 6.52
N ALA A 138 -7.72 2.15 6.49
CA ALA A 138 -7.05 1.14 5.67
C ALA A 138 -7.39 -0.30 6.09
N MET A 139 -7.54 -0.58 7.39
CA MET A 139 -8.00 -1.89 7.87
C MET A 139 -9.38 -2.25 7.32
N PHE A 140 -10.32 -1.31 7.33
CA PHE A 140 -11.66 -1.52 6.79
C PHE A 140 -11.67 -1.64 5.25
N LEU A 141 -10.73 -0.99 4.59
CA LEU A 141 -10.60 -1.04 3.12
C LEU A 141 -9.83 -2.26 2.62
N TRP A 142 -9.06 -2.93 3.48
CA TRP A 142 -8.28 -4.09 3.08
C TRP A 142 -9.12 -5.23 2.50
N PRO A 143 -10.20 -5.72 3.16
CA PRO A 143 -11.00 -6.81 2.62
C PRO A 143 -11.57 -6.51 1.23
N PRO A 144 -12.23 -5.36 0.96
CA PRO A 144 -12.74 -5.08 -0.37
C PRO A 144 -11.62 -4.92 -1.42
N VAL A 145 -10.50 -4.29 -1.07
CA VAL A 145 -9.34 -4.16 -1.98
C VAL A 145 -8.78 -5.53 -2.33
N PHE A 146 -8.60 -6.39 -1.34
CA PHE A 146 -8.12 -7.76 -1.54
C PHE A 146 -9.06 -8.54 -2.48
N LEU A 147 -10.37 -8.52 -2.20
CA LEU A 147 -11.36 -9.25 -3.00
C LEU A 147 -11.44 -8.76 -4.44
N VAL A 148 -11.38 -7.44 -4.66
CA VAL A 148 -11.39 -6.86 -6.00
C VAL A 148 -10.14 -7.26 -6.78
N LEU A 149 -8.95 -7.14 -6.18
CA LEU A 149 -7.70 -7.51 -6.84
C LEU A 149 -7.63 -9.02 -7.13
N ASP A 150 -8.10 -9.84 -6.18
CA ASP A 150 -8.14 -11.30 -6.36
C ASP A 150 -9.15 -11.71 -7.44
N ALA A 151 -10.32 -11.08 -7.49
CA ALA A 151 -11.30 -11.28 -8.55
C ALA A 151 -10.76 -10.89 -9.94
N LEU A 152 -10.06 -9.76 -10.03
CA LEU A 152 -9.41 -9.33 -11.29
C LEU A 152 -8.32 -10.32 -11.71
N ARG A 153 -7.49 -10.77 -10.78
CA ARG A 153 -6.44 -11.76 -11.03
C ARG A 153 -7.02 -13.08 -11.52
N LEU A 154 -8.03 -13.59 -10.85
CA LEU A 154 -8.67 -14.88 -11.19
C LEU A 154 -9.56 -14.77 -12.43
N GLY A 155 -10.27 -13.67 -12.62
CA GLY A 155 -11.12 -13.42 -13.80
C GLY A 155 -10.32 -13.35 -15.09
N ALA A 156 -9.15 -12.72 -15.06
CA ALA A 156 -8.25 -12.66 -16.19
C ALA A 156 -7.65 -14.04 -16.56
N TRP A 157 -7.55 -14.94 -15.59
CA TRP A 157 -7.13 -16.32 -15.84
C TRP A 157 -8.23 -17.14 -16.52
N ARG A 158 -9.52 -16.94 -16.15
CA ARG A 158 -10.66 -17.64 -16.78
C ARG A 158 -10.87 -17.26 -18.25
N ARG A 159 -10.56 -16.02 -18.65
CA ARG A 159 -10.72 -15.54 -20.04
C ARG A 159 -9.66 -16.06 -21.02
N ARG A 160 -8.62 -16.74 -20.53
CA ARG A 160 -7.54 -17.31 -21.35
C ARG A 160 -7.65 -18.82 -21.56
N ARG A 161 -8.72 -19.44 -21.06
CA ARG A 161 -9.12 -20.82 -21.38
C ARG A 161 -10.23 -20.82 -22.41
#